data_5e4f479f04af9f0c937e6f394d680fb1
#
_entry.id   5e4f479f04af9f0c937e6f394d680fb1
#
_cell.length_a   1.000
_cell.length_b   1.000
_cell.length_c   1.000
_cell.angle_alpha   90.00
_cell.angle_beta   90.00
_cell.angle_gamma   90.00
#
_symmetry.space_group_name_H-M   'P 1'
#
loop_
_entity.id
_entity.type
_entity.pdbx_description
1 polymer ?
#
loop_
_entity_poly.entity_id
_entity_poly.type
_entity_poly.pdbx_seq_one_letter_code
_entity_poly.pdbx_strand_id
1 'polypeptide(L)'
;SNDLLPPGVWMDNIPEWEFGTLTLLRDTARIYRNDFSRSQSQSTEDPDLAEAEAKFFFDNNSWLLPQTEDQYREGIEYFQAYRDRLANPLEANAQFYARADNLQQWLAAVETRLGSLSQRLSASVGKRQLNTDLAGDTAASQATQSPQEQVVKTPWLQIDNVFYEARGFTFGLIHMLHAIDNDFADVLDKKNARVSLKQII
;
A
#
# COMPACT_ATOMS: atom_id res chain seq x y z
N SER A 1 -7.57 -10.54 -9.92
CA SER A 1 -8.31 -11.25 -10.95
C SER A 1 -8.57 -12.69 -10.53
N ASN A 2 -9.77 -13.17 -10.83
CA ASN A 2 -10.26 -14.48 -10.40
C ASN A 2 -10.15 -15.52 -11.50
N ASP A 3 -9.00 -15.63 -12.14
CA ASP A 3 -8.75 -16.58 -13.21
C ASP A 3 -8.63 -18.01 -12.65
N LEU A 4 -9.77 -18.56 -12.23
CA LEU A 4 -9.88 -19.91 -11.69
C LEU A 4 -9.86 -21.00 -12.75
N LEU A 5 -9.95 -20.63 -14.04
CA LEU A 5 -9.95 -21.58 -15.14
C LEU A 5 -8.61 -21.59 -15.87
N PRO A 6 -8.17 -22.78 -16.38
CA PRO A 6 -7.00 -22.82 -17.24
C PRO A 6 -7.19 -21.92 -18.49
N PRO A 7 -6.16 -21.19 -18.95
CA PRO A 7 -4.77 -21.22 -18.49
C PRO A 7 -4.48 -20.28 -17.30
N GLY A 8 -5.45 -19.46 -16.84
CA GLY A 8 -5.26 -18.44 -15.80
C GLY A 8 -4.71 -18.98 -14.48
N VAL A 9 -5.10 -20.20 -14.09
CA VAL A 9 -4.62 -20.87 -12.86
C VAL A 9 -3.10 -21.01 -12.79
N TRP A 10 -2.42 -21.05 -13.92
CA TRP A 10 -0.95 -21.16 -13.99
C TRP A 10 -0.24 -19.82 -14.24
N MET A 11 -1.00 -18.73 -14.42
CA MET A 11 -0.50 -17.39 -14.70
C MET A 11 -0.78 -16.46 -13.50
N ASP A 12 -0.03 -16.63 -12.42
CA ASP A 12 -0.20 -15.87 -11.19
C ASP A 12 0.48 -14.49 -11.19
N ASN A 13 1.27 -14.16 -12.18
CA ASN A 13 1.98 -12.88 -12.28
C ASN A 13 1.05 -11.65 -12.33
N ILE A 14 -0.10 -11.76 -13.03
CA ILE A 14 -1.08 -10.66 -13.10
C ILE A 14 -1.78 -10.45 -11.75
N PRO A 15 -2.35 -11.49 -11.11
CA PRO A 15 -2.86 -11.39 -9.74
C PRO A 15 -1.89 -10.76 -8.75
N GLU A 16 -0.63 -11.13 -8.77
CA GLU A 16 0.37 -10.59 -7.87
C GLU A 16 0.68 -9.11 -8.17
N TRP A 17 0.73 -8.74 -9.45
CA TRP A 17 0.86 -7.34 -9.84
C TRP A 17 -0.35 -6.50 -9.39
N GLU A 18 -1.57 -7.00 -9.57
CA GLU A 18 -2.80 -6.39 -9.09
C GLU A 18 -2.79 -6.25 -7.56
N PHE A 19 -2.35 -7.28 -6.85
CA PHE A 19 -2.22 -7.27 -5.39
C PHE A 19 -1.24 -6.20 -4.90
N GLY A 20 -0.11 -6.02 -5.58
CA GLY A 20 0.84 -4.94 -5.28
C GLY A 20 0.20 -3.55 -5.42
N THR A 21 -0.51 -3.31 -6.52
CA THR A 21 -1.25 -2.06 -6.74
C THR A 21 -2.37 -1.86 -5.70
N LEU A 22 -3.12 -2.92 -5.39
CA LEU A 22 -4.18 -2.91 -4.40
C LEU A 22 -3.65 -2.59 -2.99
N THR A 23 -2.49 -3.11 -2.63
CA THR A 23 -1.86 -2.83 -1.33
C THR A 23 -1.58 -1.33 -1.17
N LEU A 24 -1.02 -0.68 -2.19
CA LEU A 24 -0.83 0.77 -2.19
C LEU A 24 -2.17 1.53 -2.10
N LEU A 25 -3.18 1.10 -2.86
CA LEU A 25 -4.51 1.71 -2.84
C LEU A 25 -5.15 1.63 -1.46
N ARG A 26 -5.07 0.48 -0.80
CA ARG A 26 -5.59 0.27 0.57
C ARG A 26 -4.94 1.21 1.58
N ASP A 27 -3.61 1.28 1.58
CA ASP A 27 -2.87 2.17 2.48
C ASP A 27 -3.19 3.64 2.20
N THR A 28 -3.30 4.01 0.92
CA THR A 28 -3.66 5.38 0.51
C THR A 28 -5.10 5.72 0.90
N ALA A 29 -6.07 4.84 0.66
CA ALA A 29 -7.48 5.05 1.05
C ALA A 29 -7.63 5.27 2.56
N ARG A 30 -6.91 4.48 3.36
CA ARG A 30 -6.87 4.64 4.83
C ARG A 30 -6.35 6.03 5.23
N ILE A 31 -5.28 6.51 4.60
CA ILE A 31 -4.69 7.81 4.91
C ILE A 31 -5.58 8.95 4.40
N TYR A 32 -6.23 8.80 3.25
CA TYR A 32 -7.25 9.76 2.81
C TYR A 32 -8.34 9.93 3.86
N ARG A 33 -8.91 8.82 4.34
CA ARG A 33 -9.96 8.85 5.37
C ARG A 33 -9.48 9.45 6.69
N ASN A 34 -8.28 9.07 7.17
CA ASN A 34 -7.84 9.40 8.52
C ASN A 34 -7.12 10.75 8.60
N ASP A 35 -6.39 11.15 7.56
CA ASP A 35 -5.45 12.26 7.63
C ASP A 35 -5.76 13.35 6.60
N PHE A 36 -5.96 13.01 5.33
CA PHE A 36 -6.12 14.02 4.27
C PHE A 36 -7.50 14.69 4.30
N SER A 37 -8.55 13.99 4.68
CA SER A 37 -9.92 14.54 4.75
C SER A 37 -10.26 15.17 6.10
N ARG A 38 -9.41 15.01 7.12
CA ARG A 38 -9.71 15.44 8.49
C ARG A 38 -8.85 16.61 8.94
N SER A 39 -9.48 17.59 9.60
CA SER A 39 -8.73 18.62 10.30
C SER A 39 -8.29 18.10 11.68
N GLN A 40 -7.20 18.64 12.22
CA GLN A 40 -6.74 18.29 13.58
C GLN A 40 -7.77 18.58 14.69
N SER A 41 -8.69 19.49 14.42
CA SER A 41 -9.71 19.95 15.40
C SER A 41 -11.06 19.24 15.25
N GLN A 42 -11.30 18.55 14.13
CA GLN A 42 -12.57 17.87 13.86
C GLN A 42 -12.33 16.37 13.69
N SER A 43 -13.06 15.59 14.43
CA SER A 43 -12.98 14.12 14.39
C SER A 43 -13.98 13.45 13.43
N THR A 44 -14.71 14.25 12.65
CA THR A 44 -15.73 13.72 11.72
C THR A 44 -15.05 13.11 10.51
N GLU A 45 -15.36 11.84 10.26
CA GLU A 45 -14.90 11.13 9.07
C GLU A 45 -15.78 11.47 7.87
N ASP A 46 -15.18 11.48 6.68
CA ASP A 46 -15.95 11.56 5.45
C ASP A 46 -16.64 10.21 5.17
N PRO A 47 -17.97 10.18 5.00
CA PRO A 47 -18.72 8.93 4.86
C PRO A 47 -18.34 8.16 3.58
N ASP A 48 -18.09 8.85 2.47
CA ASP A 48 -17.72 8.19 1.22
C ASP A 48 -16.33 7.56 1.32
N LEU A 49 -15.38 8.22 1.97
CA LEU A 49 -14.04 7.66 2.19
C LEU A 49 -14.06 6.47 3.15
N ALA A 50 -14.95 6.46 4.15
CA ALA A 50 -15.12 5.33 5.05
C ALA A 50 -15.64 4.10 4.32
N GLU A 51 -16.64 4.27 3.45
CA GLU A 51 -17.17 3.19 2.62
C GLU A 51 -16.14 2.74 1.56
N ALA A 52 -15.45 3.67 0.91
CA ALA A 52 -14.41 3.34 -0.07
C ALA A 52 -13.30 2.49 0.55
N GLU A 53 -12.78 2.87 1.73
CA GLU A 53 -11.78 2.06 2.44
C GLU A 53 -12.31 0.65 2.72
N ALA A 54 -13.53 0.54 3.28
CA ALA A 54 -14.13 -0.76 3.59
C ALA A 54 -14.23 -1.66 2.35
N LYS A 55 -14.61 -1.09 1.20
CA LYS A 55 -14.69 -1.81 -0.07
C LYS A 55 -13.33 -2.26 -0.60
N PHE A 56 -12.29 -1.42 -0.53
CA PHE A 56 -10.94 -1.79 -0.95
C PHE A 56 -10.29 -2.84 -0.05
N PHE A 57 -10.68 -2.92 1.23
CA PHE A 57 -10.21 -3.95 2.15
C PHE A 57 -10.98 -5.27 2.04
N PHE A 58 -11.95 -5.36 1.15
CA PHE A 58 -12.62 -6.62 0.85
C PHE A 58 -11.63 -7.69 0.35
N ASP A 59 -11.98 -8.96 0.56
CA ASP A 59 -11.15 -10.10 0.12
C ASP A 59 -10.90 -10.04 -1.39
N ASN A 60 -9.63 -10.10 -1.78
CA ASN A 60 -9.20 -10.04 -3.18
C ASN A 60 -9.33 -11.38 -3.93
N ASN A 61 -9.74 -12.45 -3.25
CA ASN A 61 -9.90 -13.79 -3.83
C ASN A 61 -11.36 -14.25 -3.91
N SER A 62 -12.32 -13.39 -3.58
CA SER A 62 -13.74 -13.74 -3.66
C SER A 62 -14.25 -13.65 -5.09
N TRP A 63 -14.68 -14.77 -5.65
CA TRP A 63 -15.23 -14.85 -7.02
C TRP A 63 -16.74 -15.08 -7.07
N LEU A 64 -17.35 -15.38 -5.91
CA LEU A 64 -18.78 -15.66 -5.77
C LEU A 64 -19.38 -14.71 -4.73
N LEU A 65 -20.53 -14.25 -4.93
CA LEU A 65 -21.42 -13.35 -4.18
C LEU A 65 -20.97 -12.94 -2.76
N PRO A 66 -20.43 -11.75 -2.54
CA PRO A 66 -20.15 -10.73 -3.57
C PRO A 66 -18.82 -10.98 -4.29
N GLN A 67 -18.74 -10.56 -5.56
CA GLN A 67 -17.49 -10.62 -6.33
C GLN A 67 -16.56 -9.49 -5.89
N THR A 68 -15.26 -9.77 -5.87
CA THR A 68 -14.22 -8.79 -5.51
C THR A 68 -14.28 -7.55 -6.41
N GLU A 69 -14.43 -7.75 -7.71
CA GLU A 69 -14.45 -6.67 -8.70
C GLU A 69 -15.62 -5.72 -8.50
N ASP A 70 -16.78 -6.24 -8.11
CA ASP A 70 -17.97 -5.41 -7.82
C ASP A 70 -17.74 -4.56 -6.56
N GLN A 71 -17.13 -5.15 -5.52
CA GLN A 71 -16.79 -4.40 -4.30
C GLN A 71 -15.76 -3.30 -4.58
N TYR A 72 -14.75 -3.56 -5.39
CA TYR A 72 -13.78 -2.54 -5.75
C TYR A 72 -14.36 -1.46 -6.65
N ARG A 73 -15.29 -1.81 -7.55
CA ARG A 73 -16.04 -0.82 -8.36
C ARG A 73 -16.84 0.11 -7.47
N GLU A 74 -17.60 -0.42 -6.51
CA GLU A 74 -18.32 0.39 -5.52
C GLU A 74 -17.35 1.29 -4.73
N GLY A 75 -16.18 0.79 -4.31
CA GLY A 75 -15.14 1.60 -3.66
C GLY A 75 -14.65 2.76 -4.52
N ILE A 76 -14.48 2.53 -5.83
CA ILE A 76 -14.13 3.59 -6.79
C ILE A 76 -15.24 4.62 -6.90
N GLU A 77 -16.51 4.20 -6.96
CA GLU A 77 -17.67 5.10 -7.02
C GLU A 77 -17.75 6.00 -5.78
N TYR A 78 -17.52 5.48 -4.58
CA TYR A 78 -17.44 6.29 -3.36
C TYR A 78 -16.28 7.29 -3.40
N PHE A 79 -15.12 6.87 -3.86
CA PHE A 79 -13.98 7.78 -4.02
C PHE A 79 -14.26 8.89 -5.04
N GLN A 80 -14.96 8.57 -6.12
CA GLN A 80 -15.40 9.55 -7.11
C GLN A 80 -16.44 10.52 -6.52
N ALA A 81 -17.40 10.03 -5.74
CA ALA A 81 -18.37 10.87 -5.05
C ALA A 81 -17.69 11.88 -4.10
N TYR A 82 -16.70 11.43 -3.32
CA TYR A 82 -15.88 12.33 -2.52
C TYR A 82 -15.16 13.40 -3.37
N ARG A 83 -14.50 12.99 -4.44
CA ARG A 83 -13.79 13.90 -5.37
C ARG A 83 -14.75 14.93 -5.98
N ASP A 84 -15.93 14.50 -6.40
CA ASP A 84 -16.91 15.37 -7.04
C ASP A 84 -17.47 16.40 -6.05
N ARG A 85 -17.69 16.01 -4.78
CA ARG A 85 -18.04 16.95 -3.69
C ARG A 85 -16.89 17.92 -3.40
N LEU A 86 -15.66 17.43 -3.38
CA LEU A 86 -14.47 18.27 -3.17
C LEU A 86 -14.30 19.32 -4.28
N ALA A 87 -14.63 18.97 -5.52
CA ALA A 87 -14.55 19.85 -6.68
C ALA A 87 -15.73 20.86 -6.76
N ASN A 88 -16.80 20.65 -6.00
CA ASN A 88 -17.98 21.49 -6.03
C ASN A 88 -17.88 22.61 -4.97
N PRO A 89 -17.70 23.89 -5.35
CA PRO A 89 -17.56 24.99 -4.38
C PRO A 89 -18.84 25.27 -3.60
N LEU A 90 -19.99 24.70 -4.00
CA LEU A 90 -21.27 24.84 -3.30
C LEU A 90 -21.43 23.80 -2.18
N GLU A 91 -20.59 22.76 -2.17
CA GLU A 91 -20.60 21.69 -1.19
C GLU A 91 -19.37 21.82 -0.26
N ALA A 92 -19.57 22.37 0.94
CA ALA A 92 -18.50 22.58 1.90
C ALA A 92 -18.23 21.36 2.82
N ASN A 93 -18.84 20.21 2.54
CA ASN A 93 -18.79 19.03 3.39
C ASN A 93 -17.67 18.04 3.06
N ALA A 94 -16.96 18.22 1.95
CA ALA A 94 -15.74 17.48 1.61
C ALA A 94 -14.53 18.39 1.78
N GLN A 95 -13.45 17.87 2.38
CA GLN A 95 -12.25 18.64 2.68
C GLN A 95 -11.01 17.81 2.27
N PHE A 96 -9.97 18.48 1.79
CA PHE A 96 -8.66 17.91 1.55
C PHE A 96 -7.57 18.82 2.13
N TYR A 97 -6.79 18.29 3.05
CA TYR A 97 -5.76 19.04 3.77
C TYR A 97 -4.36 18.67 3.27
N ALA A 98 -3.86 19.43 2.28
CA ALA A 98 -2.50 19.30 1.77
C ALA A 98 -1.47 19.86 2.76
N ARG A 99 -1.19 19.12 3.83
CA ARG A 99 -0.29 19.50 4.93
C ARG A 99 0.95 18.63 4.94
N ALA A 100 2.04 19.21 5.47
CA ALA A 100 3.33 18.51 5.52
C ALA A 100 3.31 17.26 6.40
N ASP A 101 2.58 17.28 7.52
CA ASP A 101 2.42 16.14 8.42
C ASP A 101 1.62 15.01 7.76
N ASN A 102 0.55 15.33 7.04
CA ASN A 102 -0.23 14.35 6.29
C ASN A 102 0.60 13.68 5.19
N LEU A 103 1.36 14.47 4.43
CA LEU A 103 2.28 13.94 3.43
C LEU A 103 3.36 13.06 4.07
N GLN A 104 3.90 13.46 5.22
CA GLN A 104 4.90 12.66 5.94
C GLN A 104 4.35 11.30 6.38
N GLN A 105 3.10 11.23 6.85
CA GLN A 105 2.47 9.96 7.23
C GLN A 105 2.29 9.04 6.03
N TRP A 106 1.84 9.57 4.89
CA TRP A 106 1.72 8.79 3.67
C TRP A 106 3.09 8.27 3.19
N LEU A 107 4.12 9.12 3.18
CA LEU A 107 5.47 8.72 2.80
C LEU A 107 6.05 7.66 3.75
N ALA A 108 5.78 7.74 5.06
CA ALA A 108 6.22 6.74 6.02
C ALA A 108 5.56 5.37 5.80
N ALA A 109 4.27 5.34 5.41
CA ALA A 109 3.60 4.11 5.03
C ALA A 109 4.21 3.50 3.76
N VAL A 110 4.47 4.33 2.74
CA VAL A 110 5.14 3.91 1.50
C VAL A 110 6.55 3.38 1.78
N GLU A 111 7.34 4.07 2.60
CA GLU A 111 8.69 3.64 3.01
C GLU A 111 8.66 2.27 3.69
N THR A 112 7.71 2.05 4.59
CA THR A 112 7.53 0.76 5.28
C THR A 112 7.24 -0.36 4.27
N ARG A 113 6.37 -0.12 3.29
CA ARG A 113 6.05 -1.10 2.24
C ARG A 113 7.23 -1.37 1.32
N LEU A 114 7.90 -0.34 0.85
CA LEU A 114 9.10 -0.48 0.02
C LEU A 114 10.21 -1.23 0.76
N GLY A 115 10.40 -0.96 2.06
CA GLY A 115 11.34 -1.69 2.91
C GLY A 115 11.02 -3.19 2.97
N SER A 116 9.74 -3.54 3.19
CA SER A 116 9.28 -4.94 3.20
C SER A 116 9.49 -5.61 1.83
N LEU A 117 9.08 -4.96 0.75
CA LEU A 117 9.27 -5.49 -0.61
C LEU A 117 10.76 -5.68 -0.95
N SER A 118 11.61 -4.73 -0.59
CA SER A 118 13.06 -4.81 -0.77
C SER A 118 13.66 -6.00 -0.02
N GLN A 119 13.23 -6.24 1.22
CA GLN A 119 13.68 -7.40 2.01
C GLN A 119 13.25 -8.71 1.36
N ARG A 120 12.00 -8.82 0.90
CA ARG A 120 11.47 -10.02 0.23
C ARG A 120 12.18 -10.27 -1.11
N LEU A 121 12.43 -9.23 -1.90
CA LEU A 121 13.23 -9.33 -3.13
C LEU A 121 14.67 -9.78 -2.84
N SER A 122 15.30 -9.27 -1.79
CA SER A 122 16.63 -9.68 -1.38
C SER A 122 16.68 -11.15 -0.93
N ALA A 123 15.60 -11.65 -0.32
CA ALA A 123 15.50 -13.05 0.07
C ALA A 123 15.44 -14.01 -1.14
N SER A 124 15.12 -13.53 -2.35
CA SER A 124 15.13 -14.35 -3.56
C SER A 124 16.53 -14.90 -3.90
N VAL A 125 17.58 -14.16 -3.60
CA VAL A 125 18.97 -14.57 -3.80
C VAL A 125 19.59 -15.20 -2.55
N GLY A 126 18.84 -15.29 -1.45
CA GLY A 126 19.31 -15.81 -0.16
C GLY A 126 19.95 -14.72 0.69
N LYS A 127 19.23 -14.26 1.69
CA LYS A 127 19.71 -13.27 2.66
C LYS A 127 20.18 -13.95 3.93
N ARG A 128 21.40 -13.64 4.38
CA ARG A 128 21.87 -14.04 5.71
C ARG A 128 21.25 -13.13 6.75
N GLN A 129 20.65 -13.72 7.76
CA GLN A 129 20.09 -13.03 8.92
C GLN A 129 20.62 -13.67 10.20
N LEU A 130 20.75 -12.88 11.26
CA LEU A 130 21.01 -13.42 12.59
C LEU A 130 19.84 -14.29 13.01
N ASN A 131 20.16 -15.44 13.59
CA ASN A 131 19.16 -16.31 14.17
C ASN A 131 18.65 -15.69 15.49
N THR A 132 17.40 -15.24 15.48
CA THR A 132 16.76 -14.62 16.64
C THR A 132 15.66 -15.50 17.25
N ASP A 133 15.57 -16.77 16.88
CA ASP A 133 14.47 -17.66 17.29
C ASP A 133 14.30 -17.76 18.82
N LEU A 134 15.41 -17.62 19.57
CA LEU A 134 15.41 -17.62 21.03
C LEU A 134 15.69 -16.25 21.65
N ALA A 135 15.72 -15.19 20.85
CA ALA A 135 16.03 -13.85 21.35
C ALA A 135 14.86 -13.34 22.21
N GLY A 136 15.14 -13.06 23.48
CA GLY A 136 14.16 -12.56 24.44
C GLY A 136 13.46 -13.64 25.26
N ASP A 137 13.69 -14.92 25.02
CA ASP A 137 13.20 -15.99 25.89
C ASP A 137 14.19 -16.21 27.06
N THR A 138 13.80 -15.76 28.24
CA THR A 138 14.61 -15.91 29.47
C THR A 138 14.67 -17.36 29.99
N ALA A 139 13.82 -18.24 29.51
CA ALA A 139 13.78 -19.65 29.86
C ALA A 139 14.53 -20.55 28.85
N ALA A 140 14.99 -20.00 27.73
CA ALA A 140 15.71 -20.74 26.72
C ALA A 140 17.09 -21.16 27.23
N SER A 141 17.24 -22.40 27.66
CA SER A 141 18.54 -23.02 27.86
C SER A 141 18.92 -23.79 26.61
N GLN A 142 20.01 -23.38 25.97
CA GLN A 142 20.45 -23.95 24.71
C GLN A 142 21.11 -25.31 24.95
N ALA A 143 20.36 -26.39 24.71
CA ALA A 143 20.89 -27.76 24.73
C ALA A 143 21.64 -28.13 23.44
N THR A 144 21.34 -27.43 22.33
CA THR A 144 21.98 -27.61 21.03
C THR A 144 22.43 -26.27 20.49
N GLN A 145 23.66 -26.14 20.00
CA GLN A 145 24.10 -24.91 19.35
C GLN A 145 23.36 -24.70 18.04
N SER A 146 22.51 -23.69 18.01
CA SER A 146 21.87 -23.23 16.77
C SER A 146 22.86 -22.36 15.97
N PRO A 147 22.83 -22.43 14.63
CA PRO A 147 23.66 -21.51 13.82
C PRO A 147 23.36 -20.05 14.17
N GLN A 148 24.40 -19.23 14.30
CA GLN A 148 24.24 -17.80 14.59
C GLN A 148 23.59 -17.05 13.42
N GLU A 149 23.70 -17.61 12.22
CA GLU A 149 23.12 -17.04 10.99
C GLU A 149 22.18 -18.05 10.34
N GLN A 150 21.04 -17.55 9.90
CA GLN A 150 20.10 -18.28 9.04
C GLN A 150 20.12 -17.68 7.63
N VAL A 151 20.05 -18.53 6.61
CA VAL A 151 19.82 -18.11 5.24
C VAL A 151 18.34 -18.16 4.97
N VAL A 152 17.71 -16.99 4.95
CA VAL A 152 16.31 -16.86 4.51
C VAL A 152 16.29 -16.78 2.99
N LYS A 153 15.59 -17.71 2.35
CA LYS A 153 15.47 -17.79 0.89
C LYS A 153 14.01 -17.96 0.50
N THR A 154 13.57 -17.15 -0.42
CA THR A 154 12.24 -17.30 -1.03
C THR A 154 12.18 -18.62 -1.80
N PRO A 155 11.10 -19.43 -1.63
CA PRO A 155 10.89 -20.62 -2.46
C PRO A 155 10.91 -20.26 -3.96
N TRP A 156 11.52 -21.11 -4.77
CA TRP A 156 11.73 -20.83 -6.19
C TRP A 156 10.43 -20.48 -6.93
N LEU A 157 9.34 -21.16 -6.62
CA LEU A 157 8.01 -20.93 -7.22
C LEU A 157 7.33 -19.61 -6.78
N GLN A 158 7.91 -18.85 -5.85
CA GLN A 158 7.37 -17.60 -5.34
C GLN A 158 8.26 -16.40 -5.67
N ILE A 159 9.36 -16.59 -6.37
CA ILE A 159 10.30 -15.51 -6.67
C ILE A 159 9.67 -14.48 -7.61
N ASP A 160 9.00 -14.95 -8.64
CA ASP A 160 8.28 -14.11 -9.60
C ASP A 160 7.09 -13.42 -8.98
N ASN A 161 6.35 -14.07 -8.08
CA ASN A 161 5.24 -13.48 -7.35
C ASN A 161 5.70 -12.23 -6.57
N VAL A 162 6.78 -12.33 -5.80
CA VAL A 162 7.34 -11.19 -5.07
C VAL A 162 7.79 -10.08 -6.02
N PHE A 163 8.36 -10.43 -7.16
CA PHE A 163 8.78 -9.46 -8.17
C PHE A 163 7.59 -8.72 -8.78
N TYR A 164 6.54 -9.45 -9.18
CA TYR A 164 5.36 -8.84 -9.79
C TYR A 164 4.54 -8.02 -8.78
N GLU A 165 4.45 -8.43 -7.52
CA GLU A 165 3.88 -7.63 -6.44
C GLU A 165 4.63 -6.29 -6.28
N ALA A 166 5.97 -6.34 -6.20
CA ALA A 166 6.79 -5.13 -6.12
C ALA A 166 6.62 -4.22 -7.35
N ARG A 167 6.52 -4.81 -8.54
CA ARG A 167 6.27 -4.09 -9.79
C ARG A 167 4.90 -3.42 -9.81
N GLY A 168 3.86 -4.10 -9.33
CA GLY A 168 2.51 -3.54 -9.22
C GLY A 168 2.44 -2.38 -8.23
N PHE A 169 3.07 -2.55 -7.06
CA PHE A 169 3.16 -1.50 -6.05
C PHE A 169 3.87 -0.25 -6.60
N THR A 170 5.04 -0.42 -7.21
CA THR A 170 5.83 0.71 -7.76
C THR A 170 5.15 1.37 -8.95
N PHE A 171 4.42 0.62 -9.77
CA PHE A 171 3.59 1.19 -10.84
C PHE A 171 2.54 2.15 -10.29
N GLY A 172 1.77 1.72 -9.29
CA GLY A 172 0.80 2.60 -8.62
C GLY A 172 1.47 3.78 -7.93
N LEU A 173 2.62 3.55 -7.29
CA LEU A 173 3.37 4.59 -6.58
C LEU A 173 3.81 5.73 -7.49
N ILE A 174 4.29 5.46 -8.70
CA ILE A 174 4.69 6.51 -9.66
C ILE A 174 3.50 7.43 -9.96
N HIS A 175 2.30 6.88 -10.18
CA HIS A 175 1.11 7.69 -10.41
C HIS A 175 0.73 8.54 -9.20
N MET A 176 0.84 7.99 -7.99
CA MET A 176 0.60 8.73 -6.75
C MET A 176 1.63 9.85 -6.53
N LEU A 177 2.90 9.61 -6.83
CA LEU A 177 3.94 10.64 -6.70
C LEU A 177 3.73 11.80 -7.68
N HIS A 178 3.23 11.52 -8.89
CA HIS A 178 2.82 12.58 -9.84
C HIS A 178 1.63 13.40 -9.30
N ALA A 179 0.64 12.76 -8.69
CA ALA A 179 -0.47 13.48 -8.04
C ALA A 179 0.04 14.35 -6.88
N ILE A 180 0.95 13.83 -6.06
CA ILE A 180 1.56 14.58 -4.95
C ILE A 180 2.37 15.79 -5.44
N ASP A 181 3.11 15.71 -6.55
CA ASP A 181 3.82 16.87 -7.12
C ASP A 181 2.87 18.02 -7.45
N ASN A 182 1.59 17.72 -7.78
CA ASN A 182 0.57 18.71 -8.03
C ASN A 182 -0.15 19.16 -6.74
N ASP A 183 -0.69 18.20 -5.97
CA ASP A 183 -1.59 18.51 -4.85
C ASP A 183 -0.85 19.08 -3.63
N PHE A 184 0.43 18.72 -3.46
CA PHE A 184 1.29 19.19 -2.38
C PHE A 184 2.39 20.16 -2.87
N ALA A 185 2.21 20.79 -4.03
CA ALA A 185 3.21 21.68 -4.63
C ALA A 185 3.74 22.72 -3.63
N ASP A 186 2.84 23.42 -2.93
CA ASP A 186 3.21 24.45 -1.94
C ASP A 186 4.01 23.88 -0.76
N VAL A 187 3.70 22.69 -0.32
CA VAL A 187 4.42 22.01 0.77
C VAL A 187 5.82 21.61 0.32
N LEU A 188 5.92 21.02 -0.87
CA LEU A 188 7.18 20.56 -1.47
C LEU A 188 8.12 21.74 -1.74
N ASP A 189 7.61 22.85 -2.24
CA ASP A 189 8.39 24.07 -2.51
C ASP A 189 8.88 24.70 -1.20
N LYS A 190 8.02 24.83 -0.19
CA LYS A 190 8.40 25.35 1.14
C LYS A 190 9.45 24.48 1.84
N LYS A 191 9.46 23.18 1.58
CA LYS A 191 10.42 22.23 2.16
C LYS A 191 11.63 21.98 1.27
N ASN A 192 11.70 22.62 0.10
CA ASN A 192 12.76 22.42 -0.91
C ASN A 192 12.91 20.93 -1.32
N ALA A 193 11.79 20.19 -1.34
CA ALA A 193 11.74 18.75 -1.58
C ALA A 193 11.34 18.37 -3.02
N ARG A 194 10.84 19.35 -3.81
CA ARG A 194 10.29 19.09 -5.15
C ARG A 194 11.32 18.51 -6.12
N VAL A 195 12.57 18.97 -6.03
CA VAL A 195 13.67 18.47 -6.89
C VAL A 195 13.95 17.00 -6.58
N SER A 196 13.99 16.65 -5.29
CA SER A 196 14.18 15.25 -4.84
C SER A 196 13.05 14.36 -5.29
N LEU A 197 11.79 14.84 -5.20
CA LEU A 197 10.62 14.09 -5.68
C LEU A 197 10.73 13.81 -7.19
N LYS A 198 11.07 14.81 -8.00
CA LYS A 198 11.25 14.66 -9.45
C LYS A 198 12.40 13.74 -9.84
N GLN A 199 13.37 13.56 -8.98
CA GLN A 199 14.45 12.60 -9.20
C GLN A 199 14.02 11.15 -8.95
N ILE A 200 13.00 10.95 -8.11
CA ILE A 200 12.46 9.62 -7.79
C ILE A 200 11.49 9.15 -8.86
N ILE A 201 10.72 10.07 -9.46
CA ILE A 201 9.77 9.80 -10.56
C ILE A 201 10.51 9.57 -11.88
#